data_e83721414fae5b6d39c02ba0568100f6
#
_entry.id   e83721414fae5b6d39c02ba0568100f6
#
_cell.length_a   1.000
_cell.length_b   1.000
_cell.length_c   1.000
_cell.angle_alpha   90.00
_cell.angle_beta   90.00
_cell.angle_gamma   90.00
#
_symmetry.space_group_name_H-M   'P 1'
#
loop_
_entity.id
_entity.type
_entity.pdbx_description
1 polymer ?
#
loop_
_entity_poly.entity_id
_entity_poly.type
_entity_poly.pdbx_seq_one_letter_code
_entity_poly.pdbx_strand_id
1 'polypeptide(L)'
;MSRFIPIELHHASRLLNHGPTVMITSFDEQSQRRNIMAAAWSMPVEFEPPRVAIVVDKSTWTRELIERNGKFGIVIPGVAATNWTWAVGSVSGREEDKFNCYGIPVVQRSGGLVCHL
;
A
#
# COMPACT_ATOMS: atom_id res chain seq x y z
N MET A 1 -4.73 14.65 -13.52
CA MET A 1 -3.95 14.70 -12.27
C MET A 1 -4.74 14.05 -11.15
N SER A 2 -4.15 13.04 -10.55
CA SER A 2 -4.79 12.37 -9.40
C SER A 2 -4.62 13.20 -8.15
N ARG A 3 -5.64 13.20 -7.31
CA ARG A 3 -5.57 13.83 -5.99
C ARG A 3 -6.35 12.99 -4.99
N PHE A 4 -5.94 13.05 -3.74
CA PHE A 4 -6.65 12.40 -2.66
C PHE A 4 -7.77 13.32 -2.16
N ILE A 5 -8.92 12.71 -1.92
CA ILE A 5 -10.05 13.38 -1.31
C ILE A 5 -10.16 12.84 0.12
N PRO A 6 -10.08 13.68 1.15
CA PRO A 6 -10.26 13.23 2.53
C PRO A 6 -11.65 12.64 2.74
N ILE A 7 -11.70 11.56 3.51
CA ILE A 7 -12.96 10.96 3.93
C ILE A 7 -12.94 10.81 5.45
N GLU A 8 -14.15 10.72 6.02
CA GLU A 8 -14.29 10.41 7.42
C GLU A 8 -13.73 9.01 7.70
N LEU A 9 -12.90 8.88 8.72
CA LEU A 9 -12.19 7.64 9.00
C LEU A 9 -13.14 6.46 9.23
N HIS A 10 -14.27 6.71 9.88
CA HIS A 10 -15.28 5.67 10.12
C HIS A 10 -15.97 5.16 8.86
N HIS A 11 -15.80 5.83 7.73
CA HIS A 11 -16.30 5.38 6.43
C HIS A 11 -15.26 4.58 5.63
N ALA A 12 -14.02 4.53 6.08
CA ALA A 12 -12.92 3.90 5.34
C ALA A 12 -13.18 2.41 5.05
N SER A 13 -13.86 1.71 5.97
CA SER A 13 -14.18 0.28 5.77
C SER A 13 -15.01 0.02 4.52
N ARG A 14 -15.81 0.99 4.08
CA ARG A 14 -16.64 0.85 2.87
C ARG A 14 -15.82 0.66 1.60
N LEU A 15 -14.59 1.17 1.59
CA LEU A 15 -13.68 1.04 0.46
C LEU A 15 -13.01 -0.33 0.38
N LEU A 16 -13.06 -1.11 1.45
CA LEU A 16 -12.45 -2.43 1.54
C LEU A 16 -13.46 -3.58 1.59
N ASN A 17 -14.74 -3.29 1.86
CA ASN A 17 -15.75 -4.34 2.08
C ASN A 17 -15.93 -5.29 0.90
N HIS A 18 -15.78 -4.82 -0.32
CA HIS A 18 -15.96 -5.63 -1.52
C HIS A 18 -14.72 -6.42 -1.92
N GLY A 19 -13.63 -6.35 -1.16
CA GLY A 19 -12.41 -7.11 -1.41
C GLY A 19 -11.61 -6.65 -2.62
N PRO A 20 -11.34 -5.34 -2.79
CA PRO A 20 -10.58 -4.87 -3.95
C PRO A 20 -9.12 -5.32 -3.86
N THR A 21 -8.46 -5.41 -5.03
CA THR A 21 -7.00 -5.45 -5.05
C THR A 21 -6.49 -4.08 -4.65
N VAL A 22 -5.64 -4.04 -3.64
CA VAL A 22 -5.06 -2.81 -3.12
C VAL A 22 -3.56 -2.81 -3.32
N MET A 23 -2.92 -1.67 -3.11
CA MET A 23 -1.46 -1.60 -3.02
C MET A 23 -1.06 -1.35 -1.58
N ILE A 24 -0.07 -2.12 -1.11
CA ILE A 24 0.50 -1.97 0.22
C ILE A 24 1.84 -1.29 0.09
N THR A 25 2.01 -0.19 0.80
CA THR A 25 3.28 0.54 0.85
C THR A 25 3.99 0.30 2.16
N SER A 26 5.31 0.26 2.12
CA SER A 26 6.16 0.09 3.28
C SER A 26 7.49 0.84 3.07
N PHE A 27 8.18 1.11 4.17
CA PHE A 27 9.38 1.93 4.15
C PHE A 27 10.36 1.45 5.21
N ASP A 28 11.64 1.39 4.87
CA ASP A 28 12.70 1.10 5.81
C ASP A 28 13.47 2.38 6.12
N GLU A 29 13.32 2.86 7.35
CA GLU A 29 13.95 4.11 7.79
C GLU A 29 15.48 4.00 7.84
N GLN A 30 16.02 2.83 8.12
CA GLN A 30 17.46 2.63 8.19
C GLN A 30 18.14 2.76 6.84
N SER A 31 17.61 2.08 5.83
CA SER A 31 18.18 2.10 4.48
C SER A 31 17.57 3.17 3.58
N GLN A 32 16.53 3.87 4.05
CA GLN A 32 15.75 4.83 3.25
C GLN A 32 15.14 4.20 1.99
N ARG A 33 14.87 2.89 2.05
CA ARG A 33 14.26 2.16 0.94
C ARG A 33 12.76 2.09 1.10
N ARG A 34 12.08 2.31 0.01
CA ARG A 34 10.62 2.28 -0.08
C ARG A 34 10.17 1.08 -0.88
N ASN A 35 8.96 0.60 -0.62
CA ASN A 35 8.41 -0.56 -1.31
C ASN A 35 6.91 -0.41 -1.52
N ILE A 36 6.42 -1.09 -2.54
CA ILE A 36 5.00 -1.15 -2.87
C ILE A 36 4.70 -2.52 -3.47
N MET A 37 3.58 -3.12 -3.09
CA MET A 37 3.13 -4.39 -3.65
C MET A 37 1.62 -4.38 -3.85
N ALA A 38 1.13 -5.21 -4.76
CA ALA A 38 -0.28 -5.48 -4.88
C ALA A 38 -0.72 -6.55 -3.88
N ALA A 39 -1.91 -6.40 -3.32
CA ALA A 39 -2.46 -7.36 -2.38
C ALA A 39 -3.97 -7.46 -2.56
N ALA A 40 -4.50 -8.69 -2.65
CA ALA A 40 -5.92 -8.94 -2.75
C ALA A 40 -6.54 -9.36 -1.41
N TRP A 41 -5.73 -9.83 -0.48
CA TRP A 41 -6.22 -10.37 0.78
C TRP A 41 -6.14 -9.32 1.88
N SER A 42 -7.13 -8.45 1.89
CA SER A 42 -7.29 -7.42 2.91
C SER A 42 -8.76 -7.30 3.28
N MET A 43 -9.02 -6.92 4.52
CA MET A 43 -10.39 -6.74 4.99
C MET A 43 -10.45 -5.78 6.18
N PRO A 44 -11.55 -5.04 6.34
CA PRO A 44 -11.81 -4.33 7.58
C PRO A 44 -12.21 -5.32 8.67
N VAL A 45 -11.78 -5.08 9.91
CA VAL A 45 -12.09 -5.96 11.04
C VAL A 45 -12.72 -5.24 12.23
N GLU A 46 -12.67 -3.90 12.25
CA GLU A 46 -13.26 -3.11 13.33
C GLU A 46 -13.61 -1.71 12.84
N PHE A 47 -14.68 -1.15 13.39
CA PHE A 47 -15.13 0.20 13.06
C PHE A 47 -14.47 1.28 13.91
N GLU A 48 -14.37 1.04 15.22
CA GLU A 48 -13.86 2.06 16.14
C GLU A 48 -13.04 1.41 17.27
N PRO A 49 -11.71 1.63 17.26
CA PRO A 49 -10.98 2.34 16.22
C PRO A 49 -10.96 1.54 14.91
N PRO A 50 -10.85 2.21 13.75
CA PRO A 50 -10.77 1.49 12.48
C PRO A 50 -9.55 0.59 12.43
N ARG A 51 -9.78 -0.68 12.15
CA ARG A 51 -8.73 -1.70 12.05
C ARG A 51 -8.91 -2.50 10.78
N VAL A 52 -7.79 -2.91 10.20
CA VAL A 52 -7.77 -3.73 8.99
C VAL A 52 -6.85 -4.92 9.21
N ALA A 53 -7.12 -6.00 8.50
CA ALA A 53 -6.22 -7.14 8.40
C ALA A 53 -5.73 -7.26 6.98
N ILE A 54 -4.45 -7.53 6.81
CA ILE A 54 -3.86 -7.86 5.52
C ILE A 54 -3.10 -9.18 5.66
N VAL A 55 -3.05 -9.95 4.59
CA VAL A 55 -2.24 -11.16 4.53
C VAL A 55 -1.02 -10.86 3.68
N VAL A 56 0.17 -11.00 4.28
CA VAL A 56 1.44 -10.76 3.62
C VAL A 56 2.28 -12.04 3.73
N ASP A 57 2.67 -12.60 2.61
CA ASP A 57 3.45 -13.83 2.58
C ASP A 57 4.80 -13.64 3.27
N LYS A 58 5.22 -14.66 4.01
CA LYS A 58 6.46 -14.64 4.79
C LYS A 58 7.71 -14.46 3.94
N SER A 59 7.66 -14.85 2.68
CA SER A 59 8.81 -14.75 1.77
C SER A 59 8.99 -13.35 1.19
N THR A 60 8.01 -12.45 1.37
CA THR A 60 8.07 -11.13 0.76
C THR A 60 8.98 -10.18 1.53
N TRP A 61 9.60 -9.26 0.80
CA TRP A 61 10.35 -8.18 1.42
C TRP A 61 9.43 -7.22 2.19
N THR A 62 8.19 -7.05 1.72
CA THR A 62 7.17 -6.25 2.40
C THR A 62 7.00 -6.66 3.86
N ARG A 63 6.97 -7.97 4.13
CA ARG A 63 6.86 -8.46 5.49
C ARG A 63 8.02 -8.00 6.36
N GLU A 64 9.24 -8.09 5.85
CA GLU A 64 10.42 -7.66 6.61
C GLU A 64 10.36 -6.17 6.94
N LEU A 65 9.97 -5.34 5.98
CA LEU A 65 9.87 -3.90 6.19
C LEU A 65 8.79 -3.53 7.20
N ILE A 66 7.63 -4.18 7.13
CA ILE A 66 6.54 -3.95 8.07
C ILE A 66 6.95 -4.37 9.48
N GLU A 67 7.63 -5.50 9.63
CA GLU A 67 8.10 -5.95 10.95
C GLU A 67 9.12 -4.99 11.55
N ARG A 68 10.02 -4.43 10.75
CA ARG A 68 11.00 -3.47 11.23
C ARG A 68 10.39 -2.12 11.61
N ASN A 69 9.51 -1.60 10.78
CA ASN A 69 8.96 -0.27 10.94
C ASN A 69 7.67 -0.23 11.75
N GLY A 70 6.91 -1.32 11.75
CA GLY A 70 5.62 -1.40 12.43
C GLY A 70 4.51 -0.60 11.73
N LYS A 71 4.72 -0.18 10.48
CA LYS A 71 3.79 0.65 9.73
C LYS A 71 3.66 0.19 8.29
N PHE A 72 2.47 0.37 7.74
CA PHE A 72 2.22 0.20 6.30
C PHE A 72 1.11 1.14 5.86
N GLY A 73 1.06 1.44 4.57
CA GLY A 73 -0.04 2.17 3.96
C GLY A 73 -0.86 1.26 3.07
N ILE A 74 -2.15 1.55 2.95
CA ILE A 74 -3.03 0.92 1.99
C ILE A 74 -3.48 1.98 0.99
N VAL A 75 -3.29 1.70 -0.29
CA VAL A 75 -3.76 2.54 -1.38
C VAL A 75 -4.80 1.75 -2.17
N ILE A 76 -5.97 2.33 -2.34
CA ILE A 76 -7.05 1.73 -3.12
C ILE A 76 -6.98 2.34 -4.52
N PRO A 77 -6.47 1.59 -5.51
CA PRO A 77 -6.26 2.15 -6.84
C PRO A 77 -7.57 2.29 -7.60
N GLY A 78 -7.67 3.36 -8.37
CA GLY A 78 -8.73 3.52 -9.36
C GLY A 78 -8.37 2.79 -10.66
N VAL A 79 -9.28 2.81 -11.62
CA VAL A 79 -9.09 2.14 -12.92
C VAL A 79 -7.86 2.65 -13.66
N ALA A 80 -7.54 3.93 -13.54
CA ALA A 80 -6.38 4.52 -14.20
C ALA A 80 -5.04 3.96 -13.69
N ALA A 81 -5.03 3.31 -12.52
CA ALA A 81 -3.83 2.73 -11.93
C ALA A 81 -3.66 1.23 -12.22
N THR A 82 -4.46 0.65 -13.10
CA THR A 82 -4.46 -0.79 -13.40
C THR A 82 -3.05 -1.28 -13.78
N ASN A 83 -2.37 -0.58 -14.66
CA ASN A 83 -1.04 -0.98 -15.12
C ASN A 83 -0.02 -0.95 -13.98
N TRP A 84 -0.07 0.06 -13.12
CA TRP A 84 0.81 0.14 -11.96
C TRP A 84 0.53 -0.99 -10.96
N THR A 85 -0.74 -1.27 -10.71
CA THR A 85 -1.14 -2.34 -9.79
C THR A 85 -0.62 -3.69 -10.27
N TRP A 86 -0.74 -3.98 -11.56
CA TRP A 86 -0.17 -5.18 -12.16
C TRP A 86 1.34 -5.22 -12.03
N ALA A 87 2.02 -4.13 -12.42
CA ALA A 87 3.46 -4.05 -12.44
C ALA A 87 4.09 -4.25 -11.05
N VAL A 88 3.56 -3.59 -10.02
CA VAL A 88 4.11 -3.70 -8.68
C VAL A 88 3.91 -5.09 -8.05
N GLY A 89 2.95 -5.86 -8.54
CA GLY A 89 2.75 -7.24 -8.13
C GLY A 89 3.61 -8.25 -8.87
N SER A 90 4.34 -7.82 -9.91
CA SER A 90 5.08 -8.72 -10.80
C SER A 90 6.57 -8.80 -10.51
N VAL A 91 7.12 -7.89 -9.72
CA VAL A 91 8.57 -7.84 -9.42
C VAL A 91 8.81 -7.66 -7.92
N SER A 92 10.02 -7.96 -7.48
CA SER A 92 10.41 -7.78 -6.08
C SER A 92 11.02 -6.41 -5.84
N GLY A 93 10.58 -5.74 -4.79
CA GLY A 93 11.20 -4.50 -4.34
C GLY A 93 12.61 -4.65 -3.77
N ARG A 94 13.05 -5.90 -3.50
CA ARG A 94 14.44 -6.16 -3.10
C ARG A 94 15.43 -5.78 -4.19
N GLU A 95 15.03 -5.97 -5.44
CA GLU A 95 15.90 -5.83 -6.61
C GLU A 95 15.71 -4.49 -7.30
N GLU A 96 14.51 -3.90 -7.20
CA GLU A 96 14.15 -2.70 -7.93
C GLU A 96 13.41 -1.69 -7.04
N ASP A 97 13.67 -0.40 -7.25
CA ASP A 97 12.81 0.65 -6.73
C ASP A 97 11.62 0.80 -7.69
N LYS A 98 10.51 0.18 -7.35
CA LYS A 98 9.32 0.16 -8.20
C LYS A 98 8.75 1.55 -8.48
N PHE A 99 8.89 2.47 -7.54
CA PHE A 99 8.43 3.86 -7.76
C PHE A 99 9.19 4.52 -8.90
N ASN A 100 10.51 4.35 -8.94
CA ASN A 100 11.33 4.86 -10.02
C ASN A 100 11.12 4.11 -11.33
N CYS A 101 11.08 2.77 -11.28
CA CYS A 101 10.95 1.93 -12.47
C CYS A 101 9.65 2.20 -13.23
N TYR A 102 8.56 2.46 -12.52
CA TYR A 102 7.24 2.63 -13.12
C TYR A 102 6.73 4.07 -13.06
N GLY A 103 7.55 5.01 -12.57
CA GLY A 103 7.18 6.40 -12.49
C GLY A 103 5.99 6.68 -11.58
N ILE A 104 5.87 5.94 -10.48
CA ILE A 104 4.76 6.09 -9.55
C ILE A 104 5.02 7.27 -8.62
N PRO A 105 4.20 8.33 -8.67
CA PRO A 105 4.35 9.45 -7.75
C PRO A 105 4.05 9.03 -6.32
N VAL A 106 4.83 9.55 -5.38
CA VAL A 106 4.66 9.20 -3.97
C VAL A 106 4.84 10.43 -3.09
N VAL A 107 4.05 10.48 -2.03
CA VAL A 107 4.21 11.47 -0.94
C VAL A 107 4.35 10.69 0.35
N GLN A 108 5.35 11.08 1.14
CA GLN A 108 5.53 10.49 2.46
C GLN A 108 4.60 11.18 3.46
N ARG A 109 3.85 10.37 4.19
CA ARG A 109 2.97 10.81 5.28
C ARG A 109 3.42 10.19 6.60
N SER A 110 2.92 10.69 7.72
CA SER A 110 3.29 10.20 9.06
C SER A 110 2.99 8.72 9.29
N GLY A 111 2.03 8.15 8.56
CA GLY A 111 1.70 6.73 8.63
C GLY A 111 2.45 5.86 7.63
N GLY A 112 3.23 6.43 6.73
CA GLY A 112 3.93 5.69 5.68
C GLY A 112 3.92 6.41 4.35
N LEU A 113 4.14 5.65 3.27
CA LEU A 113 4.15 6.17 1.90
C LEU A 113 2.73 6.17 1.33
N VAL A 114 2.41 7.22 0.60
CA VAL A 114 1.12 7.36 -0.08
C VAL A 114 1.39 7.64 -1.55
N CYS A 115 0.80 6.84 -2.43
CA CYS A 115 0.93 7.01 -3.87
C CYS A 115 -0.07 8.03 -4.40
N HIS A 116 0.39 8.91 -5.27
CA HIS A 116 -0.49 9.82 -6.01
C HIS A 116 -0.89 9.14 -7.32
N LEU A 117 -2.03 8.49 -7.31
CA LEU A 117 -2.53 7.75 -8.48
C LEU A 117 -3.50 8.58 -9.29
#